data_c037ce19e94604e8c70b14a4cb03797e
#
_entry.id   c037ce19e94604e8c70b14a4cb03797e
#
_cell.length_a   1.000
_cell.length_b   1.000
_cell.length_c   1.000
_cell.angle_alpha   90.00
_cell.angle_beta   90.00
_cell.angle_gamma   90.00
#
_symmetry.space_group_name_H-M   'P 1'
#
loop_
_entity.id
_entity.type
_entity.pdbx_description
1 polymer ?
#
loop_
_entity_poly.entity_id
_entity_poly.type
_entity_poly.pdbx_seq_one_letter_code
_entity_poly.pdbx_strand_id
1 'polypeptide(L)'
;AHLNAAGRDIVSALAVQADGHQPDGLRREYNQHAVLATVRASQPRARWAYERFTDQGPLALLPHPQGGDLYGVVWCSAPEHAEALRRLDDAGFSAALTATFGDRLGALACLGLRHIFPLSLHAGPLLVNACTIAIGNAAQTLHPVAGQGLNLGLRDAVQLSQALAPWLCQPRQDPRPVLEGFARRRRQDRWLTAGVTDFLPRIFSTRNPLVEHASGASLLALDLLPA
;
A
#
# COMPACT_ATOMS: atom_id res chain seq x y z
N ALA A 1 -3.82 12.61 26.95
CA ALA A 1 -2.54 12.21 26.34
C ALA A 1 -1.45 13.23 26.66
N HIS A 2 -0.25 12.77 26.90
CA HIS A 2 0.94 13.60 27.06
C HIS A 2 1.84 13.36 25.83
N LEU A 3 2.20 14.43 25.15
CA LEU A 3 3.04 14.40 23.95
C LEU A 3 4.21 15.35 24.14
N ASN A 4 5.41 14.96 23.75
CA ASN A 4 6.56 15.86 23.65
C ASN A 4 6.82 16.12 22.15
N ALA A 5 6.68 17.37 21.73
CA ALA A 5 6.92 17.79 20.36
C ALA A 5 7.91 18.96 20.36
N ALA A 6 9.06 18.77 19.71
CA ALA A 6 10.13 19.76 19.62
C ALA A 6 10.53 20.37 20.98
N GLY A 7 10.65 19.55 22.02
CA GLY A 7 11.00 19.97 23.38
C GLY A 7 9.88 20.67 24.17
N ARG A 8 8.65 20.65 23.65
CA ARG A 8 7.47 21.17 24.35
C ARG A 8 6.56 20.03 24.80
N ASP A 9 6.16 20.05 26.06
CA ASP A 9 5.16 19.13 26.58
C ASP A 9 3.76 19.63 26.26
N ILE A 10 3.00 18.83 25.53
CA ILE A 10 1.61 19.10 25.14
C ILE A 10 0.72 18.14 25.90
N VAL A 11 -0.24 18.68 26.63
CA VAL A 11 -1.31 17.89 27.28
C VAL A 11 -2.58 18.03 26.47
N SER A 12 -3.14 16.90 26.03
CA SER A 12 -4.39 16.86 25.26
C SER A 12 -5.36 15.84 25.81
N ALA A 13 -6.66 16.04 25.61
CA ALA A 13 -7.69 15.08 25.97
C ALA A 13 -7.61 13.81 25.11
N LEU A 14 -7.21 13.97 23.85
CA LEU A 14 -7.09 12.91 22.84
C LEU A 14 -5.84 13.14 21.99
N ALA A 15 -5.18 12.07 21.55
CA ALA A 15 -4.14 12.10 20.54
C ALA A 15 -4.48 11.14 19.39
N VAL A 16 -4.24 11.59 18.15
CA VAL A 16 -4.33 10.76 16.95
C VAL A 16 -2.92 10.62 16.37
N GLN A 17 -2.40 9.40 16.37
CA GLN A 17 -1.11 9.08 15.78
C GLN A 17 -1.31 8.73 14.31
N ALA A 18 -0.78 9.56 13.43
CA ALA A 18 -0.88 9.42 11.97
C ALA A 18 0.45 9.76 11.26
N ASP A 19 1.56 9.73 12.01
CA ASP A 19 2.90 10.12 11.58
C ASP A 19 3.66 9.00 10.85
N GLY A 20 3.04 7.83 10.68
CA GLY A 20 3.66 6.65 10.07
C GLY A 20 4.58 5.87 11.01
N HIS A 21 4.80 6.34 12.25
CA HIS A 21 5.54 5.59 13.26
C HIS A 21 4.77 4.32 13.63
N GLN A 22 5.39 3.16 13.40
CA GLN A 22 4.76 1.86 13.60
C GLN A 22 4.85 1.45 15.06
N PRO A 23 3.71 1.32 15.79
CA PRO A 23 3.71 0.79 17.15
C PRO A 23 4.01 -0.72 17.14
N ASP A 24 4.27 -1.28 18.32
CA ASP A 24 4.43 -2.72 18.48
C ASP A 24 3.23 -3.49 17.94
N GLY A 25 3.47 -4.59 17.24
CA GLY A 25 2.42 -5.38 16.61
C GLY A 25 2.95 -6.52 15.76
N LEU A 26 2.05 -7.12 14.97
CA LEU A 26 2.42 -8.13 14.00
C LEU A 26 3.32 -7.50 12.94
N ARG A 27 4.51 -8.05 12.76
CA ARG A 27 5.44 -7.67 11.70
C ARG A 27 5.80 -8.89 10.86
N ARG A 28 5.80 -8.72 9.55
CA ARG A 28 6.25 -9.72 8.59
C ARG A 28 7.07 -9.04 7.50
N GLU A 29 8.24 -9.55 7.25
CA GLU A 29 9.06 -9.15 6.11
C GLU A 29 8.77 -10.07 4.95
N TYR A 30 8.61 -9.50 3.74
CA TYR A 30 8.27 -10.29 2.55
C TYR A 30 9.49 -10.81 1.81
N ASN A 31 10.70 -10.41 2.20
CA ASN A 31 11.92 -10.61 1.42
C ASN A 31 11.74 -10.14 -0.04
N GLN A 32 11.04 -9.04 -0.20
CA GLN A 32 10.81 -8.36 -1.45
C GLN A 32 11.08 -6.86 -1.31
N HIS A 33 11.54 -6.25 -2.38
CA HIS A 33 11.70 -4.81 -2.49
C HIS A 33 10.82 -4.27 -3.62
N ALA A 34 10.28 -3.05 -3.47
CA ALA A 34 9.62 -2.32 -4.53
C ALA A 34 10.62 -1.37 -5.18
N VAL A 35 10.79 -1.48 -6.48
CA VAL A 35 11.47 -0.48 -7.31
C VAL A 35 10.44 0.53 -7.78
N LEU A 36 10.65 1.79 -7.41
CA LEU A 36 9.82 2.91 -7.84
C LEU A 36 10.55 3.71 -8.91
N ALA A 37 9.86 4.00 -10.00
CA ALA A 37 10.37 4.82 -11.10
C ALA A 37 9.24 5.62 -11.76
N THR A 38 9.59 6.62 -12.54
CA THR A 38 8.65 7.27 -13.46
C THR A 38 9.03 6.91 -14.88
N VAL A 39 8.04 6.56 -15.70
CA VAL A 39 8.25 6.23 -17.11
C VAL A 39 7.27 6.96 -18.02
N ARG A 40 7.67 7.19 -19.26
CA ARG A 40 6.81 7.66 -20.35
C ARG A 40 6.43 6.51 -21.23
N ALA A 41 5.13 6.36 -21.51
CA ALA A 41 4.61 5.38 -22.45
C ALA A 41 4.44 5.99 -23.85
N SER A 42 4.82 5.26 -24.90
CA SER A 42 4.64 5.73 -26.29
C SER A 42 3.19 5.58 -26.78
N GLN A 43 2.40 4.70 -26.15
CA GLN A 43 0.98 4.48 -26.44
C GLN A 43 0.16 4.53 -25.14
N PRO A 44 0.06 5.71 -24.51
CA PRO A 44 -0.57 5.82 -23.19
C PRO A 44 -2.08 5.64 -23.25
N ARG A 45 -2.66 5.13 -22.16
CA ARG A 45 -4.11 5.15 -21.90
C ARG A 45 -4.39 5.98 -20.66
N ALA A 46 -4.91 7.16 -20.88
CA ALA A 46 -5.20 8.10 -19.80
C ALA A 46 -6.15 7.49 -18.75
N ARG A 47 -5.81 7.67 -17.48
CA ARG A 47 -6.60 7.21 -16.32
C ARG A 47 -6.71 5.69 -16.15
N TRP A 48 -5.92 4.90 -16.86
CA TRP A 48 -5.86 3.46 -16.66
C TRP A 48 -4.65 3.09 -15.83
N ALA A 49 -4.89 2.37 -14.74
CA ALA A 49 -3.86 1.70 -13.96
C ALA A 49 -3.76 0.24 -14.44
N TYR A 50 -2.56 -0.29 -14.39
CA TYR A 50 -2.28 -1.68 -14.76
C TYR A 50 -1.55 -2.36 -13.62
N GLU A 51 -1.90 -3.61 -13.36
CA GLU A 51 -1.15 -4.48 -12.49
C GLU A 51 -0.94 -5.82 -13.21
N ARG A 52 0.31 -6.27 -13.23
CA ARG A 52 0.71 -7.54 -13.81
C ARG A 52 1.41 -8.38 -12.74
N PHE A 53 0.96 -9.59 -12.55
CA PHE A 53 1.65 -10.55 -11.72
C PHE A 53 2.69 -11.28 -12.57
N THR A 54 3.95 -11.17 -12.16
CA THR A 54 5.09 -11.80 -12.82
C THR A 54 5.69 -12.87 -11.92
N ASP A 55 6.57 -13.71 -12.47
CA ASP A 55 7.33 -14.70 -11.71
C ASP A 55 8.25 -14.09 -10.65
N GLN A 56 8.62 -12.81 -10.83
CA GLN A 56 9.43 -12.04 -9.88
C GLN A 56 8.59 -11.33 -8.82
N GLY A 57 7.31 -11.09 -9.08
CA GLY A 57 6.38 -10.38 -8.21
C GLY A 57 5.44 -9.43 -8.97
N PRO A 58 4.59 -8.69 -8.27
CA PRO A 58 3.68 -7.73 -8.88
C PRO A 58 4.42 -6.55 -9.52
N LEU A 59 3.95 -6.15 -10.72
CA LEU A 59 4.40 -4.96 -11.44
C LEU A 59 3.20 -4.09 -11.75
N ALA A 60 3.12 -2.91 -11.14
CA ALA A 60 2.07 -1.94 -11.38
C ALA A 60 2.56 -0.72 -12.17
N LEU A 61 1.74 -0.26 -13.11
CA LEU A 61 1.89 1.02 -13.80
C LEU A 61 0.68 1.89 -13.46
N LEU A 62 0.92 2.97 -12.74
CA LEU A 62 -0.11 3.86 -12.22
C LEU A 62 -0.08 5.20 -12.96
N PRO A 63 -1.23 5.77 -13.37
CA PRO A 63 -1.25 7.08 -14.01
C PRO A 63 -0.56 8.14 -13.14
N HIS A 64 0.34 8.90 -13.75
CA HIS A 64 1.07 9.95 -13.04
C HIS A 64 0.31 11.28 -13.11
N PRO A 65 0.23 12.07 -12.02
CA PRO A 65 -0.56 13.30 -11.99
C PRO A 65 -0.02 14.42 -12.90
N GLN A 66 1.26 14.36 -13.29
CA GLN A 66 1.92 15.40 -14.08
C GLN A 66 1.76 15.25 -15.61
N GLY A 67 1.18 14.14 -16.10
CA GLY A 67 0.99 13.96 -17.54
C GLY A 67 0.25 12.69 -17.90
N GLY A 68 -0.54 12.73 -18.98
CA GLY A 68 -1.34 11.60 -19.44
C GLY A 68 -0.54 10.47 -20.08
N ASP A 69 0.72 10.72 -20.44
CA ASP A 69 1.70 9.78 -21.00
C ASP A 69 2.67 9.23 -19.95
N LEU A 70 2.61 9.77 -18.71
CA LEU A 70 3.48 9.37 -17.62
C LEU A 70 2.82 8.33 -16.71
N TYR A 71 3.63 7.38 -16.26
CA TYR A 71 3.24 6.35 -15.30
C TYR A 71 4.27 6.25 -14.17
N GLY A 72 3.75 6.13 -12.94
CA GLY A 72 4.53 5.65 -11.81
C GLY A 72 4.64 4.13 -11.88
N VAL A 73 5.87 3.62 -11.81
CA VAL A 73 6.16 2.17 -11.74
C VAL A 73 6.26 1.76 -10.27
N VAL A 74 5.62 0.66 -9.91
CA VAL A 74 5.85 -0.08 -8.67
C VAL A 74 6.15 -1.52 -9.04
N TRP A 75 7.42 -1.89 -9.02
CA TRP A 75 7.88 -3.23 -9.41
C TRP A 75 8.42 -3.97 -8.19
N CYS A 76 7.65 -4.94 -7.70
CA CYS A 76 8.03 -5.75 -6.56
C CYS A 76 8.82 -6.98 -7.01
N SER A 77 9.97 -7.24 -6.38
CA SER A 77 10.81 -8.39 -6.70
C SER A 77 11.74 -8.75 -5.52
N ALA A 78 12.47 -9.86 -5.66
CA ALA A 78 13.51 -10.22 -4.71
C ALA A 78 14.55 -9.09 -4.56
N PRO A 79 15.17 -8.91 -3.39
CA PRO A 79 16.11 -7.81 -3.13
C PRO A 79 17.24 -7.71 -4.14
N GLU A 80 17.81 -8.84 -4.55
CA GLU A 80 18.92 -8.92 -5.51
C GLU A 80 18.48 -8.45 -6.91
N HIS A 81 17.27 -8.83 -7.33
CA HIS A 81 16.70 -8.41 -8.60
C HIS A 81 16.36 -6.92 -8.62
N ALA A 82 15.76 -6.42 -7.54
CA ALA A 82 15.48 -5.00 -7.37
C ALA A 82 16.76 -4.16 -7.45
N GLU A 83 17.83 -4.60 -6.80
CA GLU A 83 19.11 -3.92 -6.85
C GLU A 83 19.76 -4.01 -8.25
N ALA A 84 19.62 -5.12 -8.96
CA ALA A 84 20.05 -5.24 -10.35
C ALA A 84 19.31 -4.24 -11.26
N LEU A 85 17.97 -4.12 -11.12
CA LEU A 85 17.16 -3.16 -11.85
C LEU A 85 17.58 -1.70 -11.56
N ARG A 86 17.88 -1.39 -10.31
CA ARG A 86 18.34 -0.05 -9.90
C ARG A 86 19.65 0.35 -10.56
N ARG A 87 20.56 -0.61 -10.77
CA ARG A 87 21.90 -0.39 -11.37
C ARG A 87 21.91 -0.24 -12.87
N LEU A 88 20.84 -0.65 -13.55
CA LEU A 88 20.72 -0.45 -15.00
C LEU A 88 20.74 1.05 -15.31
N ASP A 89 21.24 1.40 -16.49
CA ASP A 89 20.98 2.73 -17.05
C ASP A 89 19.51 2.88 -17.47
N ASP A 90 19.09 4.05 -17.93
CA ASP A 90 17.70 4.31 -18.28
C ASP A 90 17.25 3.46 -19.49
N ALA A 91 18.13 3.19 -20.43
CA ALA A 91 17.83 2.35 -21.59
C ALA A 91 17.65 0.89 -21.19
N GLY A 92 18.55 0.36 -20.38
CA GLY A 92 18.48 -1.01 -19.86
C GLY A 92 17.26 -1.25 -18.99
N PHE A 93 16.93 -0.32 -18.09
CA PHE A 93 15.71 -0.41 -17.28
C PHE A 93 14.45 -0.35 -18.14
N SER A 94 14.41 0.57 -19.13
CA SER A 94 13.28 0.69 -20.06
C SER A 94 13.05 -0.59 -20.86
N ALA A 95 14.13 -1.21 -21.33
CA ALA A 95 14.08 -2.49 -22.05
C ALA A 95 13.57 -3.62 -21.15
N ALA A 96 14.12 -3.76 -19.93
CA ALA A 96 13.70 -4.77 -18.97
C ALA A 96 12.22 -4.60 -18.59
N LEU A 97 11.80 -3.36 -18.32
CA LEU A 97 10.42 -3.05 -17.97
C LEU A 97 9.46 -3.36 -19.14
N THR A 98 9.78 -2.93 -20.37
CA THR A 98 8.96 -3.19 -21.56
C THR A 98 8.84 -4.69 -21.82
N ALA A 99 9.95 -5.43 -21.71
CA ALA A 99 9.94 -6.88 -21.88
C ALA A 99 9.05 -7.59 -20.84
N THR A 100 9.08 -7.14 -19.59
CA THR A 100 8.28 -7.73 -18.50
C THR A 100 6.82 -7.31 -18.56
N PHE A 101 6.55 -6.03 -18.84
CA PHE A 101 5.18 -5.51 -18.90
C PHE A 101 4.47 -5.90 -20.20
N GLY A 102 5.20 -6.03 -21.31
CA GLY A 102 4.66 -6.23 -22.67
C GLY A 102 4.33 -4.90 -23.37
N ASP A 103 3.83 -5.02 -24.59
CA ASP A 103 3.68 -3.93 -25.57
C ASP A 103 2.37 -3.13 -25.48
N ARG A 104 1.50 -3.44 -24.49
CA ARG A 104 0.17 -2.82 -24.36
C ARG A 104 0.19 -1.27 -24.27
N LEU A 105 1.26 -0.71 -23.76
CA LEU A 105 1.49 0.75 -23.68
C LEU A 105 2.60 1.23 -24.63
N GLY A 106 3.01 0.36 -25.54
CA GLY A 106 4.17 0.59 -26.40
C GLY A 106 5.48 0.61 -25.61
N ALA A 107 6.49 1.30 -26.12
CA ALA A 107 7.76 1.45 -25.43
C ALA A 107 7.60 2.29 -24.16
N LEU A 108 8.24 1.83 -23.07
CA LEU A 108 8.26 2.48 -21.76
C LEU A 108 9.65 3.09 -21.53
N ALA A 109 9.75 4.41 -21.58
CA ALA A 109 11.02 5.12 -21.38
C ALA A 109 11.16 5.60 -19.93
N CYS A 110 12.19 5.14 -19.24
CA CYS A 110 12.49 5.57 -17.87
C CYS A 110 12.90 7.04 -17.82
N LEU A 111 12.40 7.75 -16.82
CA LEU A 111 12.70 9.16 -16.56
C LEU A 111 13.28 9.32 -15.17
N GLY A 112 14.60 9.46 -15.10
CA GLY A 112 15.30 9.80 -13.87
C GLY A 112 15.55 8.65 -12.92
N LEU A 113 15.57 8.95 -11.62
CA LEU A 113 16.06 8.04 -10.59
C LEU A 113 15.08 6.90 -10.29
N ARG A 114 15.66 5.77 -9.92
CA ARG A 114 14.97 4.60 -9.40
C ARG A 114 15.22 4.50 -7.89
N HIS A 115 14.15 4.36 -7.13
CA HIS A 115 14.19 4.21 -5.69
C HIS A 115 13.81 2.80 -5.29
N ILE A 116 14.44 2.28 -4.24
CA ILE A 116 14.14 0.95 -3.70
C ILE A 116 13.62 1.09 -2.28
N PHE A 117 12.54 0.36 -1.98
CA PHE A 117 11.94 0.29 -0.66
C PHE A 117 11.73 -1.17 -0.25
N PRO A 118 12.24 -1.60 0.93
CA PRO A 118 11.93 -2.92 1.45
C PRO A 118 10.44 -3.03 1.78
N LEU A 119 9.85 -4.19 1.49
CA LEU A 119 8.44 -4.43 1.72
C LEU A 119 8.23 -5.25 2.99
N SER A 120 7.36 -4.75 3.86
CA SER A 120 6.94 -5.44 5.07
C SER A 120 5.44 -5.22 5.31
N LEU A 121 4.81 -6.18 5.97
CA LEU A 121 3.52 -6.01 6.60
C LEU A 121 3.77 -5.61 8.05
N HIS A 122 3.06 -4.60 8.48
CA HIS A 122 2.93 -4.25 9.89
C HIS A 122 1.46 -4.04 10.23
N ALA A 123 1.01 -4.59 11.35
CA ALA A 123 -0.35 -4.40 11.86
C ALA A 123 -0.30 -4.30 13.39
N GLY A 124 -0.43 -3.09 13.90
CA GLY A 124 -0.48 -2.76 15.32
C GLY A 124 -1.91 -2.58 15.83
N PRO A 125 -2.07 -2.39 17.14
CA PRO A 125 -3.35 -2.01 17.72
C PRO A 125 -3.75 -0.60 17.25
N LEU A 126 -5.06 -0.39 16.98
CA LEU A 126 -5.56 0.97 16.74
C LEU A 126 -5.55 1.79 18.02
N LEU A 127 -6.04 1.21 19.10
CA LEU A 127 -6.02 1.83 20.42
C LEU A 127 -4.64 1.63 21.05
N VAL A 128 -3.84 2.69 21.07
CA VAL A 128 -2.48 2.68 21.63
C VAL A 128 -2.54 2.76 23.16
N ASN A 129 -3.42 3.62 23.68
CA ASN A 129 -3.74 3.72 25.12
C ASN A 129 -5.14 4.34 25.31
N ALA A 130 -5.53 4.64 26.56
CA ALA A 130 -6.87 5.14 26.90
C ALA A 130 -7.32 6.39 26.12
N CYS A 131 -6.38 7.22 25.67
CA CYS A 131 -6.65 8.48 24.95
C CYS A 131 -5.80 8.68 23.70
N THR A 132 -5.19 7.62 23.18
CA THR A 132 -4.38 7.69 21.94
C THR A 132 -4.82 6.61 20.97
N ILE A 133 -5.11 7.01 19.73
CA ILE A 133 -5.48 6.11 18.64
C ILE A 133 -4.51 6.27 17.47
N ALA A 134 -4.12 5.16 16.86
CA ALA A 134 -3.31 5.14 15.63
C ALA A 134 -4.20 4.93 14.40
N ILE A 135 -3.89 5.58 13.30
CA ILE A 135 -4.55 5.41 11.99
C ILE A 135 -3.52 5.39 10.84
N GLY A 136 -3.94 4.90 9.69
CA GLY A 136 -3.08 4.85 8.51
C GLY A 136 -1.81 4.02 8.75
N ASN A 137 -0.65 4.46 8.24
CA ASN A 137 0.62 3.73 8.38
C ASN A 137 1.10 3.61 9.83
N ALA A 138 0.65 4.47 10.73
CA ALA A 138 0.92 4.32 12.16
C ALA A 138 0.21 3.09 12.77
N ALA A 139 -0.92 2.67 12.20
CA ALA A 139 -1.67 1.50 12.63
C ALA A 139 -1.34 0.24 11.82
N GLN A 140 -1.15 0.39 10.51
CA GLN A 140 -0.85 -0.73 9.61
C GLN A 140 -0.09 -0.29 8.35
N THR A 141 0.87 -1.10 7.94
CA THR A 141 1.54 -1.01 6.64
C THR A 141 1.26 -2.29 5.88
N LEU A 142 0.77 -2.17 4.65
CA LEU A 142 0.38 -3.31 3.81
C LEU A 142 1.33 -3.46 2.63
N HIS A 143 1.35 -4.65 2.03
CA HIS A 143 1.99 -4.84 0.74
C HIS A 143 1.36 -3.90 -0.31
N PRO A 144 2.14 -3.26 -1.20
CA PRO A 144 1.62 -2.29 -2.17
C PRO A 144 0.70 -2.89 -3.24
N VAL A 145 0.59 -4.23 -3.31
CA VAL A 145 -0.33 -4.92 -4.23
C VAL A 145 -1.76 -4.39 -4.05
N ALA A 146 -2.42 -4.14 -5.15
CA ALA A 146 -3.78 -3.57 -5.21
C ALA A 146 -3.94 -2.16 -4.57
N GLY A 147 -2.86 -1.46 -4.19
CA GLY A 147 -2.87 -0.06 -3.73
C GLY A 147 -3.75 0.23 -2.51
N GLN A 148 -4.00 -0.75 -1.63
CA GLN A 148 -4.99 -0.62 -0.55
C GLN A 148 -4.53 0.17 0.67
N GLY A 149 -3.22 0.42 0.84
CA GLY A 149 -2.69 1.10 2.03
C GLY A 149 -3.27 2.50 2.24
N LEU A 150 -3.25 3.34 1.21
CA LEU A 150 -3.83 4.69 1.25
C LEU A 150 -5.34 4.65 1.47
N ASN A 151 -6.05 3.77 0.76
CA ASN A 151 -7.51 3.65 0.86
C ASN A 151 -7.94 3.25 2.28
N LEU A 152 -7.19 2.35 2.92
CA LEU A 152 -7.45 1.94 4.30
C LEU A 152 -7.22 3.10 5.28
N GLY A 153 -6.14 3.87 5.09
CA GLY A 153 -5.84 5.04 5.90
C GLY A 153 -6.88 6.16 5.76
N LEU A 154 -7.34 6.43 4.54
CA LEU A 154 -8.42 7.41 4.31
C LEU A 154 -9.74 6.97 4.94
N ARG A 155 -10.10 5.68 4.86
CA ARG A 155 -11.27 5.13 5.56
C ARG A 155 -11.12 5.25 7.07
N ASP A 156 -9.94 5.03 7.62
CA ASP A 156 -9.66 5.24 9.04
C ASP A 156 -9.92 6.70 9.43
N ALA A 157 -9.40 7.66 8.67
CA ALA A 157 -9.56 9.09 8.95
C ALA A 157 -11.04 9.53 8.92
N VAL A 158 -11.78 9.14 7.87
CA VAL A 158 -13.21 9.47 7.73
C VAL A 158 -14.04 8.86 8.87
N GLN A 159 -13.86 7.58 9.16
CA GLN A 159 -14.65 6.91 10.19
C GLN A 159 -14.28 7.35 11.60
N LEU A 160 -13.00 7.69 11.84
CA LEU A 160 -12.58 8.28 13.11
C LEU A 160 -13.21 9.66 13.32
N SER A 161 -13.18 10.52 12.28
CA SER A 161 -13.83 11.84 12.31
C SER A 161 -15.32 11.74 12.66
N GLN A 162 -16.03 10.83 12.00
CA GLN A 162 -17.45 10.57 12.27
C GLN A 162 -17.68 10.05 13.71
N ALA A 163 -16.82 9.17 14.19
CA ALA A 163 -16.93 8.64 15.54
C ALA A 163 -16.67 9.71 16.61
N LEU A 164 -15.72 10.61 16.36
CA LEU A 164 -15.35 11.67 17.30
C LEU A 164 -16.30 12.87 17.29
N ALA A 165 -17.09 13.09 16.24
CA ALA A 165 -17.95 14.27 16.10
C ALA A 165 -18.87 14.50 17.34
N PRO A 166 -19.57 13.50 17.90
CA PRO A 166 -20.37 13.70 19.12
C PRO A 166 -19.51 14.01 20.35
N TRP A 167 -18.35 13.38 20.49
CA TRP A 167 -17.45 13.61 21.61
C TRP A 167 -16.83 15.01 21.59
N LEU A 168 -16.53 15.55 20.40
CA LEU A 168 -15.99 16.92 20.26
C LEU A 168 -16.95 18.01 20.76
N CYS A 169 -18.25 17.72 20.86
CA CYS A 169 -19.22 18.62 21.49
C CYS A 169 -19.07 18.66 23.02
N GLN A 170 -18.47 17.61 23.61
CA GLN A 170 -18.27 17.49 25.07
C GLN A 170 -16.86 16.91 25.39
N PRO A 171 -15.77 17.61 25.06
CA PRO A 171 -14.42 17.07 25.09
C PRO A 171 -13.85 16.83 26.49
N ARG A 172 -14.61 17.16 27.55
CA ARG A 172 -14.27 16.82 28.93
C ARG A 172 -14.64 15.38 29.31
N GLN A 173 -15.46 14.72 28.53
CA GLN A 173 -15.81 13.30 28.74
C GLN A 173 -14.63 12.41 28.38
N ASP A 174 -14.57 11.23 29.00
CA ASP A 174 -13.57 10.20 28.67
C ASP A 174 -13.69 9.80 27.18
N PRO A 175 -12.63 9.94 26.36
CA PRO A 175 -12.65 9.56 24.96
C PRO A 175 -12.62 8.04 24.73
N ARG A 176 -12.22 7.25 25.74
CA ARG A 176 -12.00 5.82 25.64
C ARG A 176 -13.18 5.04 25.03
N PRO A 177 -14.45 5.22 25.43
CA PRO A 177 -15.56 4.46 24.87
C PRO A 177 -15.72 4.68 23.35
N VAL A 178 -15.48 5.92 22.90
CA VAL A 178 -15.54 6.27 21.46
C VAL A 178 -14.40 5.61 20.70
N LEU A 179 -13.18 5.66 21.24
CA LEU A 179 -12.00 5.07 20.61
C LEU A 179 -12.09 3.54 20.53
N GLU A 180 -12.56 2.88 21.59
CA GLU A 180 -12.80 1.43 21.60
C GLU A 180 -13.90 1.05 20.61
N GLY A 181 -14.96 1.84 20.51
CA GLY A 181 -16.03 1.63 19.54
C GLY A 181 -15.53 1.74 18.10
N PHE A 182 -14.70 2.74 17.81
CA PHE A 182 -14.03 2.88 16.52
C PHE A 182 -13.11 1.67 16.21
N ALA A 183 -12.22 1.32 17.15
CA ALA A 183 -11.28 0.22 16.98
C ALA A 183 -11.99 -1.12 16.68
N ARG A 184 -13.11 -1.41 17.37
CA ARG A 184 -13.93 -2.61 17.12
C ARG A 184 -14.53 -2.62 15.72
N ARG A 185 -15.12 -1.50 15.26
CA ARG A 185 -15.73 -1.39 13.92
C ARG A 185 -14.69 -1.57 12.81
N ARG A 186 -13.49 -1.01 13.00
CA ARG A 186 -12.41 -1.10 12.00
C ARG A 186 -11.75 -2.47 11.92
N ARG A 187 -11.87 -3.30 12.97
CA ARG A 187 -11.14 -4.55 13.11
C ARG A 187 -11.37 -5.51 11.93
N GLN A 188 -12.61 -5.72 11.52
CA GLN A 188 -12.94 -6.66 10.44
C GLN A 188 -12.39 -6.20 9.09
N ASP A 189 -12.63 -4.93 8.72
CA ASP A 189 -12.16 -4.36 7.46
C ASP A 189 -10.63 -4.38 7.36
N ARG A 190 -9.93 -4.06 8.45
CA ARG A 190 -8.46 -4.12 8.51
C ARG A 190 -7.92 -5.52 8.32
N TRP A 191 -8.44 -6.49 9.05
CA TRP A 191 -7.96 -7.87 8.94
C TRP A 191 -8.30 -8.49 7.60
N LEU A 192 -9.46 -8.20 7.02
CA LEU A 192 -9.82 -8.64 5.68
C LEU A 192 -8.86 -8.04 4.64
N THR A 193 -8.66 -6.72 4.67
CA THR A 193 -7.75 -6.04 3.74
C THR A 193 -6.32 -6.55 3.89
N ALA A 194 -5.80 -6.66 5.13
CA ALA A 194 -4.47 -7.19 5.39
C ALA A 194 -4.34 -8.65 4.91
N GLY A 195 -5.34 -9.48 5.14
CA GLY A 195 -5.36 -10.87 4.70
C GLY A 195 -5.32 -10.99 3.17
N VAL A 196 -6.14 -10.23 2.45
CA VAL A 196 -6.17 -10.23 0.98
C VAL A 196 -4.83 -9.74 0.42
N THR A 197 -4.30 -8.63 0.92
CA THR A 197 -3.04 -8.07 0.42
C THR A 197 -1.81 -8.91 0.78
N ASP A 198 -1.85 -9.72 1.84
CA ASP A 198 -0.81 -10.69 2.18
C ASP A 198 -0.94 -11.98 1.33
N PHE A 199 -2.16 -12.38 0.99
CA PHE A 199 -2.45 -13.59 0.24
C PHE A 199 -2.12 -13.47 -1.26
N LEU A 200 -2.48 -12.34 -1.89
CA LEU A 200 -2.31 -12.15 -3.33
C LEU A 200 -0.85 -12.36 -3.80
N PRO A 201 0.17 -11.70 -3.24
CA PRO A 201 1.55 -11.91 -3.69
C PRO A 201 2.01 -13.36 -3.56
N ARG A 202 1.52 -14.07 -2.54
CA ARG A 202 1.92 -15.45 -2.29
C ARG A 202 1.34 -16.42 -3.31
N ILE A 203 0.06 -16.25 -3.68
CA ILE A 203 -0.58 -17.15 -4.63
C ILE A 203 0.10 -17.08 -6.00
N PHE A 204 0.52 -15.88 -6.42
CA PHE A 204 1.20 -15.67 -7.69
C PHE A 204 2.71 -15.97 -7.66
N SER A 205 3.29 -16.26 -6.50
CA SER A 205 4.72 -16.61 -6.35
C SER A 205 4.98 -18.08 -6.02
N THR A 206 3.95 -18.93 -5.99
CA THR A 206 4.07 -20.31 -5.51
C THR A 206 4.85 -21.25 -6.43
N ARG A 207 5.13 -20.91 -7.69
CA ARG A 207 5.72 -21.78 -8.72
C ARG A 207 5.04 -23.15 -8.84
N ASN A 208 3.78 -23.27 -8.38
CA ASN A 208 2.98 -24.47 -8.52
C ASN A 208 2.07 -24.34 -9.73
N PRO A 209 2.24 -25.14 -10.80
CA PRO A 209 1.47 -25.00 -12.03
C PRO A 209 -0.05 -25.05 -11.85
N LEU A 210 -0.54 -25.85 -10.91
CA LEU A 210 -1.97 -25.94 -10.61
C LEU A 210 -2.51 -24.64 -10.00
N VAL A 211 -1.75 -24.04 -9.08
CA VAL A 211 -2.12 -22.76 -8.46
C VAL A 211 -2.04 -21.63 -9.48
N GLU A 212 -1.02 -21.60 -10.32
CA GLU A 212 -0.87 -20.61 -11.40
C GLU A 212 -2.04 -20.65 -12.39
N HIS A 213 -2.43 -21.85 -12.84
CA HIS A 213 -3.59 -22.01 -13.74
C HIS A 213 -4.90 -21.63 -13.05
N ALA A 214 -5.12 -22.03 -11.80
CA ALA A 214 -6.31 -21.67 -11.03
C ALA A 214 -6.42 -20.16 -10.80
N SER A 215 -5.29 -19.50 -10.48
CA SER A 215 -5.22 -18.06 -10.29
C SER A 215 -5.49 -17.30 -11.60
N GLY A 216 -4.89 -17.75 -12.71
CA GLY A 216 -5.14 -17.20 -14.03
C GLY A 216 -6.60 -17.34 -14.46
N ALA A 217 -7.20 -18.51 -14.26
CA ALA A 217 -8.61 -18.75 -14.55
C ALA A 217 -9.53 -17.89 -13.66
N SER A 218 -9.17 -17.67 -12.40
CA SER A 218 -9.94 -16.79 -11.49
C SER A 218 -9.90 -15.33 -11.93
N LEU A 219 -8.75 -14.83 -12.38
CA LEU A 219 -8.62 -13.48 -12.93
C LEU A 219 -9.43 -13.32 -14.22
N LEU A 220 -9.37 -14.33 -15.11
CA LEU A 220 -10.17 -14.34 -16.33
C LEU A 220 -11.67 -14.35 -16.02
N ALA A 221 -12.10 -15.13 -15.04
CA ALA A 221 -13.51 -15.16 -14.62
C ALA A 221 -13.98 -13.80 -14.07
N LEU A 222 -13.12 -13.09 -13.32
CA LEU A 222 -13.42 -11.74 -12.84
C LEU A 222 -13.50 -10.71 -13.99
N ASP A 223 -12.68 -10.86 -15.03
CA ASP A 223 -12.73 -9.99 -16.22
C ASP A 223 -13.99 -10.20 -17.06
N LEU A 224 -14.56 -11.42 -17.04
CA LEU A 224 -15.78 -11.79 -17.75
C LEU A 224 -17.08 -11.49 -16.98
N LEU A 225 -17.00 -11.22 -15.67
CA LEU A 225 -18.18 -10.84 -14.87
C LEU A 225 -18.44 -9.34 -15.05
N PRO A 226 -19.64 -8.94 -15.50
CA PRO A 226 -20.01 -7.53 -15.54
C PRO A 226 -20.01 -6.95 -14.12
N ALA A 227 -19.39 -5.78 -13.97
CA ALA A 227 -19.36 -5.03 -12.71
C ALA A 227 -20.71 -4.37 -12.40
#